data_9fe1e8f275eaecc574fb7c02130b03ba
#
_entry.id   9fe1e8f275eaecc574fb7c02130b03ba
#
_cell.length_a   1.000
_cell.length_b   1.000
_cell.length_c   1.000
_cell.angle_alpha   90.00
_cell.angle_beta   90.00
_cell.angle_gamma   90.00
#
_symmetry.space_group_name_H-M   'P 1'
#
loop_
_entity.id
_entity.type
_entity.pdbx_description
1 polymer ?
#
loop_
_entity_poly.entity_id
_entity_poly.type
_entity_poly.pdbx_seq_one_letter_code
_entity_poly.pdbx_strand_id
1 'polypeptide(L)'
;MHAGDIPAWGPTTREEIARRRAARRREERERRARLRRKRTLQTGVVGGAAVLLLIVTGGAGGQRHFERQARDFTWAADFGGSPASIADENRAGGTAAWRLPGGGAHGSIAGYPAAESVRPGGLQRLYVRAVGAGWVRVAVYRMGWYGGRGGRLVLATRRLPARSQPPCPRSRRTGLVECRWHPTLSFRIPRGLPSGVYVAKLQSDAGAQRYTMFVVESARPRPLLAQLPTATYQAYNAWGGDSLYPGGRPVAVTGTSQGVEVSYDRPYQTATGAGRLFAGDVAMVRFIESQGYDASYTTDSSVDGRPAQVIGHRMVLDIGHSEYWSQRAADALRRARDDGTNLAFLASNTMAWRVRYARPHRIVAYKEHVARDPDQHLPTGLFPLGGAPITGTSWQRCVTPRYPALGHAVYHYYAWRPGLSLQPAWLFAGTGLVAGSQVNGIVGYELDRTSIASPLGTQVIGGGSTPCLGGRPALGVSQSTLYQAPSGALVFSSGTMGWELGLSPVLAASPDAPRRPDPRLVRLTENLFARMLSHGG
;
A
#
# COMPACT_ATOMS: atom_id res chain seq x y z
N MET A 1 26.91 51.21 36.09
CA MET A 1 28.36 51.13 35.94
C MET A 1 28.69 49.87 35.16
N HIS A 2 29.42 50.07 34.08
CA HIS A 2 30.07 49.14 33.15
C HIS A 2 29.20 48.39 32.16
N ALA A 3 29.17 48.97 30.95
CA ALA A 3 28.85 48.32 29.70
C ALA A 3 30.06 47.48 29.29
N GLY A 4 29.84 46.23 28.92
CA GLY A 4 30.80 45.29 28.38
C GLY A 4 30.50 44.97 26.91
N ASP A 5 31.50 45.15 26.09
CA ASP A 5 31.55 45.15 24.63
C ASP A 5 30.89 43.98 23.93
N ILE A 6 30.03 44.29 22.96
CA ILE A 6 29.54 43.36 21.92
C ILE A 6 30.50 43.49 20.71
N PRO A 7 31.14 42.43 20.22
CA PRO A 7 31.99 42.53 19.03
C PRO A 7 31.11 42.74 17.79
N ALA A 8 31.43 43.78 17.02
CA ALA A 8 30.82 44.12 15.74
C ALA A 8 31.04 43.02 14.69
N TRP A 9 29.97 42.43 14.17
CA TRP A 9 29.97 41.55 13.01
C TRP A 9 30.01 42.42 11.73
N GLY A 10 31.19 42.55 11.10
CA GLY A 10 31.30 43.14 9.77
C GLY A 10 30.65 42.26 8.70
N PRO A 11 30.18 42.84 7.59
CA PRO A 11 29.50 42.08 6.54
C PRO A 11 30.48 41.12 5.84
N THR A 12 30.21 39.82 5.96
CA THR A 12 30.98 38.78 5.26
C THR A 12 30.71 38.89 3.76
N THR A 13 31.78 39.13 2.97
CA THR A 13 31.65 39.30 1.51
C THR A 13 31.20 37.99 0.83
N ARG A 14 30.50 38.11 -0.31
CA ARG A 14 30.08 36.95 -1.11
C ARG A 14 31.24 36.00 -1.44
N GLU A 15 32.43 36.51 -1.64
CA GLU A 15 33.64 35.72 -1.90
C GLU A 15 34.07 34.87 -0.69
N GLU A 16 33.99 35.41 0.50
CA GLU A 16 34.37 34.69 1.71
C GLU A 16 33.42 33.54 2.03
N ILE A 17 32.10 33.71 1.76
CA ILE A 17 31.10 32.67 1.84
C ILE A 17 31.36 31.58 0.77
N ALA A 18 31.77 31.97 -0.43
CA ALA A 18 32.11 31.02 -1.50
C ALA A 18 33.36 30.20 -1.16
N ARG A 19 34.41 30.83 -0.62
CA ARG A 19 35.64 30.16 -0.15
C ARG A 19 35.35 29.17 0.98
N ARG A 20 34.54 29.54 1.97
CA ARG A 20 34.15 28.64 3.08
C ARG A 20 33.33 27.46 2.59
N ARG A 21 32.43 27.65 1.59
CA ARG A 21 31.68 26.56 0.96
C ARG A 21 32.57 25.61 0.15
N ALA A 22 33.56 26.15 -0.57
CA ALA A 22 34.52 25.35 -1.33
C ALA A 22 35.44 24.52 -0.40
N ALA A 23 35.93 25.11 0.70
CA ALA A 23 36.74 24.42 1.71
C ALA A 23 35.95 23.26 2.36
N ARG A 24 34.68 23.46 2.77
CA ARG A 24 33.83 22.40 3.34
C ARG A 24 33.59 21.26 2.36
N ARG A 25 33.36 21.57 1.06
CA ARG A 25 33.18 20.53 0.03
C ARG A 25 34.43 19.71 -0.21
N ARG A 26 35.62 20.32 -0.10
CA ARG A 26 36.91 19.63 -0.22
C ARG A 26 37.14 18.68 0.97
N GLU A 27 36.91 19.16 2.18
CA GLU A 27 37.03 18.38 3.41
C GLU A 27 36.08 17.17 3.44
N GLU A 28 34.85 17.36 2.95
CA GLU A 28 33.87 16.29 2.86
C GLU A 28 34.22 15.23 1.79
N ARG A 29 34.84 15.66 0.67
CA ARG A 29 35.37 14.72 -0.35
C ARG A 29 36.54 13.91 0.19
N GLU A 30 37.47 14.53 0.92
CA GLU A 30 38.62 13.86 1.53
C GLU A 30 38.19 12.89 2.63
N ARG A 31 37.18 13.26 3.44
CA ARG A 31 36.57 12.36 4.45
C ARG A 31 35.91 11.16 3.80
N ARG A 32 35.14 11.33 2.71
CA ARG A 32 34.54 10.24 1.95
C ARG A 32 35.58 9.33 1.29
N ALA A 33 36.69 9.88 0.80
CA ALA A 33 37.79 9.11 0.22
C ALA A 33 38.51 8.26 1.29
N ARG A 34 38.77 8.82 2.50
CA ARG A 34 39.32 8.06 3.64
C ARG A 34 38.41 6.94 4.12
N LEU A 35 37.09 7.18 4.16
CA LEU A 35 36.10 6.15 4.53
C LEU A 35 36.02 5.03 3.48
N ARG A 36 36.13 5.36 2.18
CA ARG A 36 36.21 4.35 1.12
C ARG A 36 37.47 3.51 1.23
N ARG A 37 38.63 4.10 1.44
CA ARG A 37 39.91 3.36 1.63
C ARG A 37 39.89 2.45 2.88
N LYS A 38 39.30 2.89 4.01
CA LYS A 38 39.12 2.02 5.19
C LYS A 38 38.19 0.86 4.94
N ARG A 39 37.08 1.04 4.15
CA ARG A 39 36.20 -0.06 3.78
C ARG A 39 36.86 -1.08 2.84
N THR A 40 37.68 -0.64 1.89
CA THR A 40 38.38 -1.54 0.95
C THR A 40 39.46 -2.37 1.66
N LEU A 41 40.13 -1.83 2.68
CA LEU A 41 41.12 -2.57 3.48
C LEU A 41 40.47 -3.57 4.46
N GLN A 42 39.28 -3.28 5.00
CA GLN A 42 38.57 -4.23 5.89
C GLN A 42 37.84 -5.35 5.13
N THR A 43 37.45 -5.15 3.87
CA THR A 43 36.83 -6.20 3.05
C THR A 43 37.84 -7.11 2.36
N GLY A 44 39.11 -6.68 2.21
CA GLY A 44 40.17 -7.46 1.53
C GLY A 44 40.78 -8.58 2.38
N VAL A 45 40.72 -8.51 3.69
CA VAL A 45 41.37 -9.50 4.59
C VAL A 45 40.40 -10.55 5.13
N VAL A 46 39.10 -10.28 5.18
CA VAL A 46 38.07 -11.24 5.68
C VAL A 46 37.38 -12.00 4.53
N GLY A 47 37.49 -11.50 3.29
CA GLY A 47 36.81 -12.11 2.12
C GLY A 47 37.47 -13.38 1.57
N GLY A 48 38.79 -13.55 1.73
CA GLY A 48 39.52 -14.66 1.10
C GLY A 48 39.33 -16.04 1.76
N ALA A 49 39.20 -16.09 3.08
CA ALA A 49 39.07 -17.37 3.81
C ALA A 49 37.60 -17.84 3.94
N ALA A 50 36.63 -16.93 3.98
CA ALA A 50 35.21 -17.28 4.12
C ALA A 50 34.56 -17.72 2.78
N VAL A 51 35.07 -17.24 1.63
CA VAL A 51 34.56 -17.61 0.30
C VAL A 51 34.97 -19.04 -0.10
N LEU A 52 36.18 -19.51 0.30
CA LEU A 52 36.61 -20.86 -0.01
C LEU A 52 35.88 -21.92 0.84
N LEU A 53 35.50 -21.63 2.09
CA LEU A 53 34.78 -22.56 2.96
C LEU A 53 33.28 -22.64 2.62
N LEU A 54 32.68 -21.56 2.08
CA LEU A 54 31.28 -21.54 1.64
C LEU A 54 31.03 -22.25 0.29
N ILE A 55 32.06 -22.35 -0.57
CA ILE A 55 31.95 -23.07 -1.85
C ILE A 55 31.96 -24.59 -1.64
N VAL A 56 32.62 -25.10 -0.61
CA VAL A 56 32.72 -26.55 -0.35
C VAL A 56 31.54 -27.10 0.46
N THR A 57 30.92 -26.30 1.35
CA THR A 57 29.79 -26.76 2.17
C THR A 57 28.41 -26.31 1.69
N GLY A 58 28.33 -25.26 0.87
CA GLY A 58 27.07 -24.73 0.33
C GLY A 58 26.54 -25.44 -0.92
N GLY A 59 27.42 -26.16 -1.66
CA GLY A 59 27.05 -26.75 -2.94
C GLY A 59 26.05 -27.92 -2.84
N ALA A 60 26.23 -28.80 -1.89
CA ALA A 60 25.38 -30.00 -1.78
C ALA A 60 24.05 -29.74 -1.04
N GLY A 61 24.04 -28.84 -0.06
CA GLY A 61 22.83 -28.48 0.66
C GLY A 61 21.92 -27.54 -0.13
N GLY A 62 22.50 -26.56 -0.80
CA GLY A 62 21.79 -25.62 -1.67
C GLY A 62 21.16 -26.29 -2.90
N GLN A 63 21.90 -27.17 -3.57
CA GLN A 63 21.39 -27.93 -4.72
C GLN A 63 20.27 -28.89 -4.33
N ARG A 64 20.40 -29.62 -3.24
CA ARG A 64 19.35 -30.54 -2.74
C ARG A 64 18.09 -29.77 -2.27
N HIS A 65 18.24 -28.56 -1.78
CA HIS A 65 17.10 -27.73 -1.39
C HIS A 65 16.38 -27.16 -2.64
N PHE A 66 17.12 -26.78 -3.68
CA PHE A 66 16.55 -26.35 -4.97
C PHE A 66 15.88 -27.52 -5.72
N GLU A 67 16.48 -28.69 -5.73
CA GLU A 67 15.89 -29.89 -6.36
C GLU A 67 14.65 -30.39 -5.64
N ARG A 68 14.56 -30.27 -4.31
CA ARG A 68 13.33 -30.51 -3.56
C ARG A 68 12.24 -29.50 -3.89
N GLN A 69 12.58 -28.21 -4.05
CA GLN A 69 11.62 -27.17 -4.41
C GLN A 69 10.98 -27.37 -5.78
N ALA A 70 11.76 -27.82 -6.78
CA ALA A 70 11.23 -28.15 -8.10
C ALA A 70 10.19 -29.29 -8.10
N ARG A 71 10.12 -30.08 -7.02
CA ARG A 71 9.13 -31.16 -6.84
C ARG A 71 7.84 -30.69 -6.13
N ASP A 72 7.83 -29.53 -5.49
CA ASP A 72 6.73 -29.08 -4.63
C ASP A 72 5.69 -28.23 -5.35
N PHE A 73 6.07 -27.57 -6.45
CA PHE A 73 5.16 -26.72 -7.24
C PHE A 73 5.54 -26.69 -8.72
N THR A 74 4.61 -26.20 -9.55
CA THR A 74 4.78 -25.96 -10.98
C THR A 74 4.35 -24.53 -11.32
N TRP A 75 5.13 -23.82 -12.11
CA TRP A 75 4.70 -22.58 -12.76
C TRP A 75 3.72 -22.92 -13.88
N ALA A 76 2.63 -22.16 -13.97
CA ALA A 76 1.58 -22.41 -14.97
C ALA A 76 1.97 -21.94 -16.40
N ALA A 77 3.07 -21.19 -16.52
CA ALA A 77 3.67 -20.78 -17.80
C ALA A 77 5.18 -20.55 -17.60
N ASP A 78 5.92 -20.40 -18.70
CA ASP A 78 7.30 -19.92 -18.67
C ASP A 78 7.31 -18.40 -18.44
N PHE A 79 7.92 -17.98 -17.34
CA PHE A 79 8.16 -16.60 -16.96
C PHE A 79 9.66 -16.24 -17.00
N GLY A 80 10.47 -16.93 -17.81
CA GLY A 80 11.92 -16.71 -17.90
C GLY A 80 12.29 -15.45 -18.69
N GLY A 81 11.44 -15.00 -19.59
CA GLY A 81 11.63 -13.83 -20.45
C GLY A 81 11.41 -12.47 -19.78
N SER A 82 11.21 -11.43 -20.58
CA SER A 82 10.79 -10.11 -20.10
C SER A 82 9.32 -10.13 -19.67
N PRO A 83 8.96 -9.36 -18.62
CA PRO A 83 7.56 -9.25 -18.23
C PRO A 83 6.70 -8.70 -19.37
N ALA A 84 5.57 -9.34 -19.63
CA ALA A 84 4.56 -8.84 -20.56
C ALA A 84 4.06 -7.45 -20.13
N SER A 85 3.58 -6.66 -21.08
CA SER A 85 2.79 -5.48 -20.76
C SER A 85 1.49 -5.90 -20.07
N ILE A 86 0.83 -4.99 -19.34
CA ILE A 86 -0.46 -5.28 -18.71
C ILE A 86 -1.50 -5.70 -19.77
N ALA A 87 -1.49 -5.03 -20.94
CA ALA A 87 -2.41 -5.36 -22.03
C ALA A 87 -2.15 -6.79 -22.57
N ASP A 88 -0.88 -7.17 -22.74
CA ASP A 88 -0.50 -8.52 -23.18
C ASP A 88 -0.85 -9.58 -22.14
N GLU A 89 -0.55 -9.30 -20.87
CA GLU A 89 -0.87 -10.20 -19.77
C GLU A 89 -2.39 -10.46 -19.67
N ASN A 90 -3.22 -9.44 -19.87
CA ASN A 90 -4.67 -9.58 -19.83
C ASN A 90 -5.29 -10.31 -21.04
N ARG A 91 -4.51 -10.54 -22.12
CA ARG A 91 -4.90 -11.43 -23.23
C ARG A 91 -4.69 -12.91 -22.90
N ALA A 92 -3.89 -13.23 -21.88
CA ALA A 92 -3.71 -14.60 -21.41
C ALA A 92 -5.01 -15.16 -20.80
N GLY A 93 -5.16 -16.48 -20.84
CA GLY A 93 -6.34 -17.16 -20.31
C GLY A 93 -6.53 -16.95 -18.80
N GLY A 94 -7.60 -16.27 -18.42
CA GLY A 94 -8.01 -16.10 -17.04
C GLY A 94 -8.86 -17.24 -16.52
N THR A 95 -9.08 -17.27 -15.20
CA THR A 95 -9.94 -18.25 -14.53
C THR A 95 -10.70 -17.60 -13.36
N ALA A 96 -11.85 -18.15 -13.02
CA ALA A 96 -12.61 -17.82 -11.80
C ALA A 96 -12.23 -18.73 -10.62
N ALA A 97 -11.33 -19.71 -10.81
CA ALA A 97 -10.95 -20.69 -9.79
C ALA A 97 -10.24 -20.08 -8.56
N TRP A 98 -9.80 -18.83 -8.67
CA TRP A 98 -9.29 -18.09 -7.51
C TRP A 98 -10.35 -17.82 -6.45
N ARG A 99 -11.63 -17.73 -6.82
CA ARG A 99 -12.71 -17.39 -5.88
C ARG A 99 -12.84 -18.42 -4.75
N LEU A 100 -13.16 -17.94 -3.56
CA LEU A 100 -13.48 -18.79 -2.42
C LEU A 100 -14.98 -19.10 -2.44
N PRO A 101 -15.39 -20.36 -2.42
CA PRO A 101 -16.78 -20.71 -2.20
C PRO A 101 -17.19 -20.34 -0.77
N GLY A 102 -18.39 -19.79 -0.58
CA GLY A 102 -18.95 -19.52 0.75
C GLY A 102 -18.20 -18.51 1.62
N GLY A 103 -17.36 -17.63 1.03
CA GLY A 103 -16.68 -16.59 1.79
C GLY A 103 -15.44 -17.03 2.56
N GLY A 104 -15.05 -18.28 2.48
CA GLY A 104 -13.87 -18.84 3.18
C GLY A 104 -14.21 -19.42 4.57
N ALA A 105 -13.59 -20.54 4.94
CA ALA A 105 -13.75 -21.12 6.26
C ALA A 105 -12.85 -20.42 7.28
N HIS A 106 -13.45 -19.81 8.29
CA HIS A 106 -12.73 -19.19 9.39
C HIS A 106 -12.06 -20.23 10.30
N GLY A 107 -10.82 -20.01 10.67
CA GLY A 107 -10.16 -20.65 11.81
C GLY A 107 -9.36 -21.91 11.53
N SER A 108 -9.71 -22.75 10.54
CA SER A 108 -9.01 -24.03 10.29
C SER A 108 -7.78 -23.90 9.42
N ILE A 109 -7.73 -22.91 8.48
CA ILE A 109 -6.56 -22.60 7.66
C ILE A 109 -6.26 -21.11 7.65
N ALA A 110 -4.98 -20.76 7.77
CA ALA A 110 -4.51 -19.39 7.73
C ALA A 110 -3.07 -19.33 7.22
N GLY A 111 -2.66 -18.18 6.67
CA GLY A 111 -1.29 -17.99 6.21
C GLY A 111 -0.92 -16.53 6.04
N TYR A 112 0.39 -16.29 5.92
CA TYR A 112 0.95 -14.99 5.59
C TYR A 112 2.20 -15.16 4.74
N PRO A 113 2.59 -14.14 3.92
CA PRO A 113 3.81 -14.14 3.12
C PRO A 113 4.99 -13.66 3.97
N ALA A 114 6.21 -14.08 3.65
CA ALA A 114 7.42 -13.53 4.26
C ALA A 114 7.64 -12.05 3.92
N ALA A 115 7.18 -11.64 2.74
CA ALA A 115 7.21 -10.25 2.30
C ALA A 115 5.88 -9.91 1.65
N GLU A 116 5.28 -8.79 2.05
CA GLU A 116 4.05 -8.27 1.42
C GLU A 116 4.31 -7.74 0.01
N SER A 117 5.56 -7.39 -0.28
CA SER A 117 6.02 -6.95 -1.58
C SER A 117 7.37 -7.60 -1.90
N VAL A 118 7.52 -8.10 -3.11
CA VAL A 118 8.73 -8.81 -3.55
C VAL A 118 9.10 -8.44 -4.98
N ARG A 119 10.40 -8.27 -5.24
CA ARG A 119 10.92 -7.95 -6.57
C ARG A 119 11.15 -9.22 -7.40
N PRO A 120 11.14 -9.11 -8.75
CA PRO A 120 11.61 -10.18 -9.62
C PRO A 120 13.00 -10.69 -9.23
N GLY A 121 13.18 -12.01 -9.19
CA GLY A 121 14.37 -12.70 -8.67
C GLY A 121 14.42 -12.86 -7.14
N GLY A 122 13.56 -12.16 -6.40
CA GLY A 122 13.45 -12.25 -4.94
C GLY A 122 12.88 -13.60 -4.47
N LEU A 123 13.16 -13.96 -3.24
CA LEU A 123 12.64 -15.16 -2.61
C LEU A 123 11.37 -14.83 -1.84
N GLN A 124 10.26 -15.47 -2.20
CA GLN A 124 9.02 -15.45 -1.43
C GLN A 124 8.86 -16.75 -0.64
N ARG A 125 8.35 -16.62 0.58
CA ARG A 125 7.95 -17.76 1.41
C ARG A 125 6.51 -17.57 1.86
N LEU A 126 5.78 -18.67 1.93
CA LEU A 126 4.43 -18.69 2.48
C LEU A 126 4.43 -19.57 3.72
N TYR A 127 3.88 -19.03 4.79
CA TYR A 127 3.71 -19.69 6.07
C TYR A 127 2.24 -20.05 6.19
N VAL A 128 1.94 -21.36 6.34
CA VAL A 128 0.57 -21.85 6.39
C VAL A 128 0.38 -22.71 7.63
N ARG A 129 -0.70 -22.44 8.35
CA ARG A 129 -1.23 -23.27 9.43
C ARG A 129 -2.56 -23.85 8.98
N ALA A 130 -2.71 -25.17 9.08
CA ALA A 130 -3.98 -25.86 8.85
C ALA A 130 -4.21 -26.83 10.01
N VAL A 131 -5.22 -26.54 10.82
CA VAL A 131 -5.51 -27.32 12.03
C VAL A 131 -6.28 -28.58 11.65
N GLY A 132 -5.81 -29.74 12.13
CA GLY A 132 -6.44 -31.03 11.87
C GLY A 132 -6.31 -31.54 10.43
N ALA A 133 -5.44 -30.92 9.61
CA ALA A 133 -5.21 -31.32 8.24
C ALA A 133 -3.97 -32.19 8.09
N GLY A 134 -3.99 -33.17 7.20
CA GLY A 134 -2.82 -33.96 6.79
C GLY A 134 -2.01 -33.30 5.69
N TRP A 135 -2.66 -32.54 4.78
CA TRP A 135 -2.00 -31.82 3.69
C TRP A 135 -2.67 -30.47 3.37
N VAL A 136 -1.90 -29.63 2.70
CA VAL A 136 -2.36 -28.37 2.13
C VAL A 136 -1.96 -28.27 0.66
N ARG A 137 -2.73 -27.50 -0.12
CA ARG A 137 -2.39 -27.04 -1.47
C ARG A 137 -2.35 -25.52 -1.49
N VAL A 138 -1.47 -24.98 -2.32
CA VAL A 138 -1.36 -23.55 -2.58
C VAL A 138 -1.48 -23.33 -4.09
N ALA A 139 -2.38 -22.44 -4.47
CA ALA A 139 -2.52 -21.97 -5.84
C ALA A 139 -2.37 -20.45 -5.86
N VAL A 140 -1.35 -19.93 -6.54
CA VAL A 140 -1.10 -18.49 -6.64
C VAL A 140 -1.72 -17.95 -7.91
N TYR A 141 -2.52 -16.91 -7.75
CA TYR A 141 -3.19 -16.21 -8.84
C TYR A 141 -2.71 -14.77 -8.90
N ARG A 142 -2.36 -14.29 -10.10
CA ARG A 142 -2.25 -12.87 -10.37
C ARG A 142 -3.64 -12.29 -10.56
N MET A 143 -3.97 -11.24 -9.81
CA MET A 143 -5.24 -10.54 -9.95
C MET A 143 -5.16 -9.53 -11.10
N GLY A 144 -6.25 -9.38 -11.84
CA GLY A 144 -6.32 -8.51 -13.00
C GLY A 144 -7.71 -8.53 -13.64
N TRP A 145 -7.77 -8.26 -14.93
CA TRP A 145 -9.05 -8.28 -15.69
C TRP A 145 -9.33 -9.64 -16.34
N TYR A 146 -8.45 -10.11 -17.24
CA TYR A 146 -8.52 -11.38 -17.94
C TYR A 146 -9.90 -11.68 -18.55
N GLY A 147 -10.45 -10.73 -19.33
CA GLY A 147 -11.78 -10.85 -19.93
C GLY A 147 -12.90 -10.96 -18.89
N GLY A 148 -12.76 -10.30 -17.73
CA GLY A 148 -13.74 -10.33 -16.64
C GLY A 148 -13.58 -11.49 -15.66
N ARG A 149 -12.72 -12.48 -15.92
CA ARG A 149 -12.49 -13.63 -15.02
C ARG A 149 -11.77 -13.26 -13.73
N GLY A 150 -11.02 -12.15 -13.71
CA GLY A 150 -10.48 -11.50 -12.52
C GLY A 150 -9.16 -12.06 -11.99
N GLY A 151 -8.69 -13.20 -12.48
CA GLY A 151 -7.40 -13.76 -12.07
C GLY A 151 -6.85 -14.77 -13.05
N ARG A 152 -5.52 -14.96 -13.03
CA ARG A 152 -4.79 -15.98 -13.78
C ARG A 152 -3.96 -16.82 -12.83
N LEU A 153 -4.06 -18.14 -12.96
CA LEU A 153 -3.19 -19.06 -12.21
C LEU A 153 -1.74 -18.90 -12.71
N VAL A 154 -0.81 -18.70 -11.77
CA VAL A 154 0.62 -18.58 -12.10
C VAL A 154 1.48 -19.66 -11.46
N LEU A 155 1.07 -20.21 -10.31
CA LEU A 155 1.77 -21.29 -9.62
C LEU A 155 0.76 -22.21 -8.95
N ALA A 156 0.98 -23.51 -9.02
CA ALA A 156 0.21 -24.50 -8.26
C ALA A 156 1.16 -25.50 -7.57
N THR A 157 0.82 -25.89 -6.34
CA THR A 157 1.55 -26.95 -5.64
C THR A 157 0.82 -28.29 -5.79
N ARG A 158 1.57 -29.38 -5.68
CA ARG A 158 1.02 -30.67 -5.26
C ARG A 158 0.53 -30.59 -3.80
N ARG A 159 0.12 -31.71 -3.23
CA ARG A 159 -0.16 -31.84 -1.79
C ARG A 159 1.13 -31.64 -1.00
N LEU A 160 1.19 -30.62 -0.16
CA LEU A 160 2.29 -30.37 0.76
C LEU A 160 1.88 -30.87 2.15
N PRO A 161 2.76 -31.47 2.94
CA PRO A 161 2.44 -31.86 4.32
C PRO A 161 1.94 -30.63 5.11
N ALA A 162 0.79 -30.76 5.75
CA ALA A 162 0.33 -29.77 6.71
C ALA A 162 1.29 -29.73 7.90
N ARG A 163 1.61 -28.54 8.38
CA ARG A 163 2.50 -28.34 9.52
C ARG A 163 1.73 -27.80 10.72
N SER A 164 1.97 -28.35 11.88
CA SER A 164 1.63 -27.69 13.12
C SER A 164 2.52 -26.46 13.25
N GLN A 165 1.92 -25.29 13.38
CA GLN A 165 2.64 -24.03 13.56
C GLN A 165 2.58 -23.60 15.02
N PRO A 166 3.66 -23.01 15.57
CA PRO A 166 3.65 -22.54 16.95
C PRO A 166 2.60 -21.41 17.13
N PRO A 167 2.10 -21.22 18.35
CA PRO A 167 1.28 -20.07 18.69
C PRO A 167 2.00 -18.77 18.37
N CYS A 168 1.24 -17.73 18.00
CA CYS A 168 1.81 -16.40 17.80
C CYS A 168 1.92 -15.68 19.15
N PRO A 169 3.13 -15.37 19.63
CA PRO A 169 3.29 -14.66 20.89
C PRO A 169 2.70 -13.25 20.84
N ARG A 170 2.22 -12.78 21.98
CA ARG A 170 1.67 -11.45 22.17
C ARG A 170 2.50 -10.65 23.19
N SER A 171 2.86 -9.45 22.86
CA SER A 171 3.43 -8.49 23.80
C SER A 171 2.33 -7.86 24.67
N ARG A 172 2.40 -8.08 25.98
CA ARG A 172 1.49 -7.38 26.93
C ARG A 172 1.76 -5.88 26.99
N ARG A 173 2.99 -5.46 26.65
CA ARG A 173 3.41 -4.06 26.67
C ARG A 173 2.80 -3.26 25.53
N THR A 174 2.87 -3.77 24.31
CA THR A 174 2.57 -3.00 23.07
C THR A 174 1.36 -3.53 22.31
N GLY A 175 0.82 -4.69 22.66
CA GLY A 175 -0.22 -5.37 21.91
C GLY A 175 0.28 -6.07 20.64
N LEU A 176 1.59 -6.07 20.37
CA LEU A 176 2.16 -6.75 19.20
C LEU A 176 1.84 -8.25 19.23
N VAL A 177 1.23 -8.72 18.15
CA VAL A 177 1.10 -10.16 17.84
C VAL A 177 1.94 -10.45 16.61
N GLU A 178 2.89 -11.37 16.74
CA GLU A 178 3.83 -11.72 15.67
C GLU A 178 4.07 -13.23 15.67
N CYS A 179 3.89 -13.86 14.53
CA CYS A 179 4.05 -15.28 14.37
C CYS A 179 5.49 -15.64 13.99
N ARG A 180 5.94 -16.81 14.44
CA ARG A 180 7.25 -17.40 14.11
C ARG A 180 7.05 -18.77 13.46
N TRP A 181 6.24 -18.78 12.40
CA TRP A 181 5.90 -20.03 11.73
C TRP A 181 7.03 -20.53 10.83
N HIS A 182 7.04 -21.82 10.57
CA HIS A 182 7.95 -22.44 9.62
C HIS A 182 7.41 -22.30 8.20
N PRO A 183 8.27 -22.04 7.20
CA PRO A 183 7.84 -21.94 5.80
C PRO A 183 7.18 -23.26 5.34
N THR A 184 6.02 -23.13 4.71
CA THR A 184 5.32 -24.24 4.06
C THR A 184 5.70 -24.36 2.59
N LEU A 185 5.89 -23.22 1.92
CA LEU A 185 6.31 -23.12 0.53
C LEU A 185 7.33 -22.00 0.38
N SER A 186 8.36 -22.21 -0.43
CA SER A 186 9.35 -21.19 -0.80
C SER A 186 9.56 -21.24 -2.30
N PHE A 187 9.58 -20.07 -2.96
CA PHE A 187 9.83 -19.97 -4.41
C PHE A 187 10.48 -18.64 -4.75
N ARG A 188 11.30 -18.63 -5.78
CA ARG A 188 11.83 -17.39 -6.33
C ARG A 188 10.87 -16.83 -7.37
N ILE A 189 10.66 -15.51 -7.32
CA ILE A 189 9.85 -14.80 -8.31
C ILE A 189 10.60 -14.83 -9.66
N PRO A 190 10.03 -15.40 -10.73
CA PRO A 190 10.65 -15.36 -12.06
C PRO A 190 10.86 -13.91 -12.53
N ARG A 191 11.89 -13.69 -13.32
CA ARG A 191 12.21 -12.34 -13.82
C ARG A 191 11.13 -11.80 -14.77
N GLY A 192 10.48 -12.70 -15.50
CA GLY A 192 9.40 -12.37 -16.44
C GLY A 192 8.00 -12.40 -15.82
N LEU A 193 7.87 -12.66 -14.51
CA LEU A 193 6.56 -12.60 -13.87
C LEU A 193 6.09 -11.13 -13.82
N PRO A 194 4.92 -10.79 -14.39
CA PRO A 194 4.45 -9.41 -14.44
C PRO A 194 4.22 -8.80 -13.05
N SER A 195 4.50 -7.50 -12.92
CA SER A 195 4.09 -6.76 -11.72
C SER A 195 2.58 -6.86 -11.51
N GLY A 196 2.16 -6.92 -10.25
CA GLY A 196 0.74 -7.07 -9.95
C GLY A 196 0.47 -7.44 -8.50
N VAL A 197 -0.82 -7.55 -8.19
CA VAL A 197 -1.33 -8.08 -6.92
C VAL A 197 -1.55 -9.57 -7.08
N TYR A 198 -1.03 -10.34 -6.16
CA TYR A 198 -1.12 -11.80 -6.17
C TYR A 198 -1.84 -12.30 -4.92
N VAL A 199 -2.73 -13.26 -5.10
CA VAL A 199 -3.34 -14.00 -4.00
C VAL A 199 -2.90 -15.46 -4.05
N ALA A 200 -2.43 -15.96 -2.93
CA ALA A 200 -2.19 -17.39 -2.75
C ALA A 200 -3.43 -18.00 -2.07
N LYS A 201 -4.18 -18.79 -2.83
CA LYS A 201 -5.31 -19.57 -2.33
C LYS A 201 -4.79 -20.81 -1.63
N LEU A 202 -5.03 -20.87 -0.34
CA LEU A 202 -4.67 -21.97 0.55
C LEU A 202 -5.85 -22.91 0.67
N GLN A 203 -5.64 -24.20 0.55
CA GLN A 203 -6.65 -25.25 0.69
C GLN A 203 -6.15 -26.41 1.53
N SER A 204 -6.93 -26.87 2.48
CA SER A 204 -6.64 -28.09 3.26
C SER A 204 -7.45 -29.29 2.73
N ASP A 205 -7.05 -30.51 3.11
CA ASP A 205 -7.80 -31.75 2.88
C ASP A 205 -9.17 -31.76 3.56
N ALA A 206 -9.33 -31.01 4.66
CA ALA A 206 -10.64 -30.81 5.31
C ALA A 206 -11.54 -29.81 4.57
N GLY A 207 -11.16 -29.35 3.35
CA GLY A 207 -11.97 -28.46 2.52
C GLY A 207 -11.89 -26.97 2.91
N ALA A 208 -11.19 -26.60 3.98
CA ALA A 208 -11.02 -25.21 4.35
C ALA A 208 -10.19 -24.45 3.31
N GLN A 209 -10.62 -23.25 2.95
CA GLN A 209 -9.95 -22.40 1.98
C GLN A 209 -9.80 -20.98 2.52
N ARG A 210 -8.69 -20.32 2.21
CA ARG A 210 -8.39 -18.93 2.57
C ARG A 210 -7.31 -18.37 1.67
N TYR A 211 -7.19 -17.03 1.62
CA TYR A 211 -6.07 -16.39 0.94
C TYR A 211 -4.96 -15.99 1.91
N THR A 212 -3.81 -15.74 1.33
CA THR A 212 -2.86 -14.70 1.71
C THR A 212 -2.48 -13.95 0.44
N MET A 213 -1.97 -12.71 0.58
CA MET A 213 -1.66 -11.86 -0.58
C MET A 213 -0.26 -11.30 -0.50
N PHE A 214 0.30 -10.96 -1.65
CA PHE A 214 1.54 -10.22 -1.79
C PHE A 214 1.55 -9.45 -3.13
N VAL A 215 2.43 -8.47 -3.23
CA VAL A 215 2.64 -7.70 -4.46
C VAL A 215 3.95 -8.15 -5.10
N VAL A 216 3.95 -8.35 -6.42
CA VAL A 216 5.18 -8.44 -7.20
C VAL A 216 5.43 -7.09 -7.84
N GLU A 217 6.55 -6.47 -7.48
CA GLU A 217 6.96 -5.19 -8.02
C GLU A 217 7.54 -5.32 -9.42
N SER A 218 7.72 -4.19 -10.10
CA SER A 218 8.43 -4.15 -11.36
C SER A 218 9.94 -3.98 -11.16
N ALA A 219 10.73 -4.58 -12.05
CA ALA A 219 12.18 -4.34 -12.09
C ALA A 219 12.54 -2.95 -12.65
N ARG A 220 11.65 -2.34 -13.44
CA ARG A 220 11.81 -1.03 -14.07
C ARG A 220 10.56 -0.18 -13.85
N PRO A 221 10.68 1.14 -13.77
CA PRO A 221 9.52 2.02 -13.73
C PRO A 221 8.58 1.77 -14.93
N ARG A 222 7.29 1.86 -14.69
CA ARG A 222 6.23 1.88 -15.70
C ARG A 222 5.56 3.26 -15.67
N PRO A 223 4.86 3.70 -16.70
CA PRO A 223 4.17 5.00 -16.68
C PRO A 223 3.30 5.20 -15.44
N LEU A 224 2.57 4.17 -14.99
CA LEU A 224 1.75 4.18 -13.78
C LEU A 224 2.38 3.33 -12.66
N LEU A 225 2.48 3.89 -11.45
CA LEU A 225 2.75 3.14 -10.23
C LEU A 225 1.50 3.15 -9.34
N ALA A 226 0.90 1.98 -9.09
CA ALA A 226 -0.24 1.84 -8.19
C ALA A 226 0.23 1.34 -6.80
N GLN A 227 -0.05 2.12 -5.76
CA GLN A 227 0.31 1.82 -4.38
C GLN A 227 -0.89 1.26 -3.63
N LEU A 228 -0.72 0.08 -2.99
CA LEU A 228 -1.72 -0.53 -2.12
C LEU A 228 -1.49 -0.08 -0.67
N PRO A 229 -2.56 0.25 0.08
CA PRO A 229 -2.49 0.74 1.47
C PRO A 229 -2.35 -0.39 2.48
N THR A 230 -1.30 -1.21 2.37
CA THR A 230 -1.11 -2.41 3.21
C THR A 230 -0.83 -2.08 4.67
N ALA A 231 -0.32 -0.88 4.97
CA ALA A 231 -0.19 -0.38 6.35
C ALA A 231 -1.57 -0.25 7.00
N THR A 232 -2.55 0.28 6.28
CA THR A 232 -3.94 0.36 6.74
C THR A 232 -4.52 -1.04 6.95
N TYR A 233 -4.24 -2.00 6.04
CA TYR A 233 -4.68 -3.38 6.23
C TYR A 233 -4.17 -3.96 7.55
N GLN A 234 -2.91 -3.73 7.91
CA GLN A 234 -2.33 -4.22 9.16
C GLN A 234 -2.80 -3.46 10.39
N ALA A 235 -3.06 -2.16 10.27
CA ALA A 235 -3.59 -1.35 11.36
C ALA A 235 -4.93 -1.89 11.89
N TYR A 236 -5.79 -2.32 10.97
CA TYR A 236 -7.10 -2.93 11.27
C TYR A 236 -7.04 -4.44 11.54
N ASN A 237 -5.90 -5.07 11.34
CA ASN A 237 -5.78 -6.51 11.49
C ASN A 237 -5.76 -6.92 12.97
N ALA A 238 -6.84 -7.49 13.46
CA ALA A 238 -6.95 -7.98 14.83
C ALA A 238 -6.62 -9.48 14.99
N TRP A 239 -5.87 -10.08 14.05
CA TRP A 239 -5.42 -11.46 14.21
C TRP A 239 -4.64 -11.66 15.51
N GLY A 240 -5.03 -12.68 16.29
CA GLY A 240 -4.43 -12.96 17.60
C GLY A 240 -4.95 -12.06 18.73
N GLY A 241 -5.93 -11.18 18.42
CA GLY A 241 -6.72 -10.43 19.40
C GLY A 241 -6.30 -9.00 19.64
N ASP A 242 -5.34 -8.44 18.88
CA ASP A 242 -4.93 -7.04 19.03
C ASP A 242 -4.63 -6.37 17.68
N SER A 243 -4.98 -5.08 17.58
CA SER A 243 -4.75 -4.20 16.43
C SER A 243 -4.41 -2.79 16.92
N LEU A 244 -4.27 -1.81 15.99
CA LEU A 244 -4.12 -0.40 16.35
C LEU A 244 -5.46 0.27 16.73
N TYR A 245 -6.49 -0.53 17.02
CA TYR A 245 -7.81 -0.09 17.47
C TYR A 245 -8.19 -0.78 18.77
N PRO A 246 -9.05 -0.16 19.60
CA PRO A 246 -9.60 -0.80 20.80
C PRO A 246 -10.40 -2.06 20.45
N GLY A 247 -10.47 -3.00 21.40
CA GLY A 247 -11.24 -4.25 21.25
C GLY A 247 -10.46 -5.50 21.57
N GLY A 248 -9.15 -5.38 21.77
CA GLY A 248 -8.29 -6.45 22.24
C GLY A 248 -8.19 -6.55 23.76
N ARG A 249 -7.14 -7.22 24.22
CA ARG A 249 -6.78 -7.33 25.63
C ARG A 249 -6.06 -6.08 26.12
N PRO A 250 -6.00 -5.81 27.44
CA PRO A 250 -5.28 -4.67 27.99
C PRO A 250 -3.82 -4.60 27.51
N VAL A 251 -3.37 -3.40 27.16
CA VAL A 251 -2.02 -3.07 26.69
C VAL A 251 -1.37 -2.11 27.68
N ALA A 252 -0.23 -2.49 28.24
CA ALA A 252 0.37 -1.75 29.35
C ALA A 252 0.79 -0.32 28.98
N VAL A 253 1.34 -0.09 27.77
CA VAL A 253 1.82 1.23 27.38
C VAL A 253 0.70 2.23 27.15
N THR A 254 -0.49 1.79 26.74
CA THR A 254 -1.65 2.68 26.54
C THR A 254 -2.56 2.73 27.76
N GLY A 255 -2.57 1.69 28.60
CA GLY A 255 -3.56 1.50 29.66
C GLY A 255 -4.97 1.20 29.13
N THR A 256 -5.10 0.86 27.85
CA THR A 256 -6.35 0.55 27.15
C THR A 256 -6.24 -0.80 26.44
N SER A 257 -7.25 -1.18 25.66
CA SER A 257 -7.20 -2.37 24.78
C SER A 257 -6.66 -2.07 23.38
N GLN A 258 -6.05 -0.89 23.17
CA GLN A 258 -5.49 -0.48 21.89
C GLN A 258 -3.99 -0.84 21.81
N GLY A 259 -3.60 -1.65 20.83
CA GLY A 259 -2.19 -1.91 20.52
C GLY A 259 -1.50 -0.70 19.88
N VAL A 260 -0.19 -0.59 20.07
CA VAL A 260 0.66 0.43 19.44
C VAL A 260 1.65 -0.16 18.44
N GLU A 261 1.67 -1.48 18.31
CA GLU A 261 2.50 -2.20 17.33
C GLU A 261 1.69 -3.30 16.66
N VAL A 262 1.88 -3.42 15.36
CA VAL A 262 1.34 -4.54 14.56
C VAL A 262 2.44 -5.10 13.64
N SER A 263 2.32 -6.37 13.26
CA SER A 263 3.30 -7.05 12.41
C SER A 263 2.66 -7.57 11.13
N TYR A 264 3.44 -7.56 10.03
CA TYR A 264 3.11 -8.28 8.80
C TYR A 264 3.33 -9.79 8.95
N ASP A 265 4.13 -10.24 9.92
CA ASP A 265 4.39 -11.65 10.21
C ASP A 265 3.23 -12.30 10.98
N ARG A 266 2.01 -12.16 10.44
CA ARG A 266 0.79 -12.79 10.93
C ARG A 266 -0.29 -12.83 9.85
N PRO A 267 -1.22 -13.80 9.87
CA PRO A 267 -2.35 -13.81 8.96
C PRO A 267 -3.24 -12.58 9.12
N TYR A 268 -3.99 -12.23 8.08
CA TYR A 268 -5.10 -11.28 8.21
C TYR A 268 -6.33 -11.96 8.83
N GLN A 269 -7.03 -11.25 9.72
CA GLN A 269 -8.25 -11.77 10.37
C GLN A 269 -9.46 -11.77 9.43
N THR A 270 -9.48 -10.93 8.38
CA THR A 270 -10.63 -10.85 7.46
C THR A 270 -11.05 -12.23 6.94
N ALA A 271 -12.33 -12.39 6.64
CA ALA A 271 -12.91 -13.67 6.18
C ALA A 271 -12.12 -14.29 5.03
N THR A 272 -11.69 -13.48 4.08
CA THR A 272 -10.90 -13.95 2.94
C THR A 272 -9.45 -14.24 3.27
N GLY A 273 -8.84 -13.56 4.27
CA GLY A 273 -7.42 -13.65 4.59
C GLY A 273 -6.51 -12.78 3.71
N ALA A 274 -7.07 -11.92 2.86
CA ALA A 274 -6.32 -11.02 1.95
C ALA A 274 -6.38 -9.55 2.38
N GLY A 275 -6.42 -9.27 3.68
CA GLY A 275 -6.56 -7.91 4.18
C GLY A 275 -7.85 -7.27 3.68
N ARG A 276 -7.77 -6.04 3.21
CA ARG A 276 -8.91 -5.29 2.67
C ARG A 276 -9.01 -5.34 1.13
N LEU A 277 -8.13 -6.07 0.47
CA LEU A 277 -8.06 -6.15 -1.00
C LEU A 277 -9.45 -6.33 -1.64
N PHE A 278 -10.24 -7.28 -1.14
CA PHE A 278 -11.58 -7.58 -1.67
C PHE A 278 -12.70 -6.70 -1.10
N ALA A 279 -12.37 -5.75 -0.21
CA ALA A 279 -13.34 -4.78 0.28
C ALA A 279 -13.55 -3.58 -0.67
N GLY A 280 -12.62 -3.36 -1.60
CA GLY A 280 -12.67 -2.25 -2.57
C GLY A 280 -11.49 -2.27 -3.53
N ASP A 281 -10.27 -2.32 -3.04
CA ASP A 281 -9.03 -2.04 -3.79
C ASP A 281 -8.85 -2.92 -5.04
N VAL A 282 -9.38 -4.15 -5.04
CA VAL A 282 -9.40 -5.01 -6.23
C VAL A 282 -10.20 -4.41 -7.39
N ALA A 283 -11.16 -3.50 -7.12
CA ALA A 283 -11.89 -2.77 -8.16
C ALA A 283 -10.97 -1.87 -8.97
N MET A 284 -10.07 -1.15 -8.29
CA MET A 284 -9.07 -0.32 -8.96
C MET A 284 -8.07 -1.17 -9.74
N VAL A 285 -7.58 -2.28 -9.17
CA VAL A 285 -6.73 -3.23 -9.90
C VAL A 285 -7.40 -3.69 -11.19
N ARG A 286 -8.68 -4.09 -11.12
CA ARG A 286 -9.46 -4.51 -12.29
C ARG A 286 -9.66 -3.39 -13.31
N PHE A 287 -9.90 -2.16 -12.84
CA PHE A 287 -10.03 -1.00 -13.72
C PHE A 287 -8.72 -0.74 -14.48
N ILE A 288 -7.60 -0.60 -13.79
CA ILE A 288 -6.27 -0.41 -14.40
C ILE A 288 -6.00 -1.49 -15.47
N GLU A 289 -6.24 -2.73 -15.12
CA GLU A 289 -5.96 -3.89 -15.97
C GLU A 289 -6.92 -4.00 -17.16
N SER A 290 -8.21 -3.67 -16.96
CA SER A 290 -9.23 -3.71 -18.04
C SER A 290 -9.00 -2.63 -19.09
N GLN A 291 -8.45 -1.49 -18.68
CA GLN A 291 -8.10 -0.40 -19.58
C GLN A 291 -6.72 -0.58 -20.24
N GLY A 292 -5.95 -1.60 -19.82
CA GLY A 292 -4.64 -1.89 -20.39
C GLY A 292 -3.56 -0.86 -20.06
N TYR A 293 -3.73 -0.07 -18.97
CA TYR A 293 -2.71 0.89 -18.55
C TYR A 293 -1.41 0.17 -18.21
N ASP A 294 -0.28 0.69 -18.71
CA ASP A 294 1.05 0.14 -18.41
C ASP A 294 1.44 0.50 -16.98
N ALA A 295 1.15 -0.42 -16.06
CA ALA A 295 1.24 -0.22 -14.62
C ALA A 295 2.26 -1.15 -13.94
N SER A 296 2.82 -0.66 -12.85
CA SER A 296 3.48 -1.44 -11.81
C SER A 296 2.77 -1.24 -10.48
N TYR A 297 2.97 -2.18 -9.56
CA TYR A 297 2.32 -2.18 -8.26
C TYR A 297 3.35 -2.16 -7.14
N THR A 298 3.03 -1.51 -6.03
CA THR A 298 3.86 -1.43 -4.83
C THR A 298 2.99 -1.38 -3.57
N THR A 299 3.63 -1.29 -2.40
CA THR A 299 2.97 -1.17 -1.09
C THR A 299 3.58 -0.02 -0.28
N ASP A 300 2.87 0.44 0.74
CA ASP A 300 3.33 1.49 1.66
C ASP A 300 4.71 1.20 2.26
N SER A 301 4.90 -0.01 2.78
CA SER A 301 6.15 -0.41 3.41
C SER A 301 7.29 -0.46 2.42
N SER A 302 6.98 -0.80 1.17
CA SER A 302 7.97 -0.81 0.09
C SER A 302 8.40 0.60 -0.28
N VAL A 303 7.47 1.56 -0.32
CA VAL A 303 7.79 2.99 -0.54
C VAL A 303 8.61 3.54 0.62
N ASP A 304 8.28 3.21 1.88
CA ASP A 304 9.11 3.57 3.03
C ASP A 304 10.52 2.99 2.90
N GLY A 305 10.63 1.70 2.64
CA GLY A 305 11.91 1.00 2.53
C GLY A 305 12.80 1.51 1.39
N ARG A 306 12.20 1.95 0.28
CA ARG A 306 12.86 2.39 -0.96
C ARG A 306 12.16 3.61 -1.57
N PRO A 307 12.28 4.80 -0.97
CA PRO A 307 11.58 6.00 -1.44
C PRO A 307 11.85 6.37 -2.91
N ALA A 308 13.03 6.00 -3.42
CA ALA A 308 13.38 6.27 -4.82
C ALA A 308 12.54 5.48 -5.84
N GLN A 309 11.78 4.47 -5.41
CA GLN A 309 10.97 3.69 -6.34
C GLN A 309 9.78 4.47 -6.93
N VAL A 310 9.37 5.58 -6.33
CA VAL A 310 8.31 6.46 -6.89
C VAL A 310 8.81 7.37 -8.00
N ILE A 311 10.13 7.38 -8.27
CA ILE A 311 10.77 8.19 -9.31
C ILE A 311 10.72 7.46 -10.65
N GLY A 312 10.57 8.22 -11.75
CA GLY A 312 10.57 7.69 -13.11
C GLY A 312 9.22 7.17 -13.60
N HIS A 313 8.16 7.43 -12.83
CA HIS A 313 6.78 7.22 -13.22
C HIS A 313 6.15 8.54 -13.71
N ARG A 314 5.21 8.48 -14.65
CA ARG A 314 4.41 9.65 -15.05
C ARG A 314 3.34 9.95 -14.02
N MET A 315 2.81 8.91 -13.40
CA MET A 315 1.77 9.02 -12.37
C MET A 315 1.99 8.01 -11.25
N VAL A 316 1.85 8.45 -10.00
CA VAL A 316 1.68 7.58 -8.83
C VAL A 316 0.22 7.65 -8.40
N LEU A 317 -0.40 6.47 -8.29
CA LEU A 317 -1.78 6.28 -7.89
C LEU A 317 -1.83 5.62 -6.52
N ASP A 318 -2.39 6.31 -5.54
CA ASP A 318 -2.74 5.77 -4.23
C ASP A 318 -4.23 5.38 -4.22
N ILE A 319 -4.57 4.21 -3.69
CA ILE A 319 -5.91 3.63 -3.80
C ILE A 319 -6.55 3.32 -2.45
N GLY A 320 -7.88 3.37 -2.41
CA GLY A 320 -8.72 2.83 -1.35
C GLY A 320 -8.66 3.58 -0.02
N HIS A 321 -8.41 2.86 1.07
CA HIS A 321 -8.31 3.42 2.41
C HIS A 321 -6.85 3.59 2.81
N SER A 322 -6.27 4.75 2.53
CA SER A 322 -4.83 5.01 2.67
C SER A 322 -4.49 5.86 3.89
N GLU A 323 -4.80 5.35 5.07
CA GLU A 323 -4.84 6.07 6.35
C GLU A 323 -3.47 6.20 7.03
N TYR A 324 -2.62 5.17 6.94
CA TYR A 324 -1.37 5.04 7.71
C TYR A 324 -0.14 5.23 6.84
N TRP A 325 0.60 6.31 7.08
CA TRP A 325 1.77 6.69 6.29
C TRP A 325 3.00 6.93 7.15
N SER A 326 4.16 6.50 6.69
CA SER A 326 5.40 6.99 7.28
C SER A 326 5.76 8.38 6.74
N GLN A 327 6.50 9.16 7.54
CA GLN A 327 7.02 10.46 7.08
C GLN A 327 7.88 10.29 5.82
N ARG A 328 8.65 9.20 5.77
CA ARG A 328 9.55 8.91 4.65
C ARG A 328 8.80 8.63 3.34
N ALA A 329 7.69 7.90 3.40
CA ALA A 329 6.84 7.65 2.24
C ALA A 329 6.12 8.93 1.78
N ALA A 330 5.56 9.72 2.72
CA ALA A 330 4.95 11.01 2.41
C ALA A 330 5.94 11.98 1.76
N ASP A 331 7.18 12.07 2.30
CA ASP A 331 8.24 12.88 1.72
C ASP A 331 8.68 12.40 0.33
N ALA A 332 8.62 11.09 0.07
CA ALA A 332 8.91 10.54 -1.26
C ALA A 332 7.89 11.00 -2.30
N LEU A 333 6.60 10.94 -1.98
CA LEU A 333 5.55 11.42 -2.89
C LEU A 333 5.62 12.95 -3.08
N ARG A 334 5.88 13.70 -2.00
CA ARG A 334 6.07 15.14 -2.11
C ARG A 334 7.20 15.49 -3.07
N ARG A 335 8.38 14.82 -2.93
CA ARG A 335 9.51 15.02 -3.84
C ARG A 335 9.16 14.62 -5.27
N ALA A 336 8.50 13.47 -5.49
CA ALA A 336 8.09 13.03 -6.82
C ALA A 336 7.17 14.07 -7.49
N ARG A 337 6.19 14.65 -6.76
CA ARG A 337 5.36 15.75 -7.23
C ARG A 337 6.21 16.99 -7.58
N ASP A 338 7.12 17.37 -6.67
CA ASP A 338 7.96 18.55 -6.85
C ASP A 338 8.95 18.38 -8.02
N ASP A 339 9.24 17.14 -8.42
CA ASP A 339 10.03 16.74 -9.59
C ASP A 339 9.17 16.49 -10.85
N GLY A 340 7.86 16.79 -10.83
CA GLY A 340 6.98 16.74 -12.00
C GLY A 340 6.11 15.47 -12.14
N THR A 341 6.23 14.49 -11.23
CA THR A 341 5.37 13.29 -11.25
C THR A 341 3.95 13.64 -10.82
N ASN A 342 2.96 13.28 -11.63
CA ASN A 342 1.55 13.45 -11.30
C ASN A 342 1.14 12.51 -10.15
N LEU A 343 0.26 12.98 -9.26
CA LEU A 343 -0.25 12.18 -8.15
C LEU A 343 -1.78 12.07 -8.22
N ALA A 344 -2.29 10.85 -8.14
CA ALA A 344 -3.73 10.61 -8.04
C ALA A 344 -4.02 9.84 -6.74
N PHE A 345 -4.87 10.40 -5.89
CA PHE A 345 -5.35 9.78 -4.66
C PHE A 345 -6.81 9.38 -4.88
N LEU A 346 -7.03 8.17 -5.41
CA LEU A 346 -8.38 7.59 -5.50
C LEU A 346 -8.67 6.87 -4.18
N ALA A 347 -8.61 7.67 -3.12
CA ALA A 347 -8.57 7.25 -1.73
C ALA A 347 -9.24 8.29 -0.83
N SER A 348 -9.38 7.94 0.45
CA SER A 348 -9.78 8.87 1.49
C SER A 348 -9.15 8.50 2.84
N ASN A 349 -9.28 9.40 3.80
CA ASN A 349 -8.56 9.39 5.06
C ASN A 349 -7.04 9.36 4.84
N THR A 350 -6.62 9.94 3.71
CA THR A 350 -5.25 9.83 3.20
C THR A 350 -4.28 10.57 4.10
N MET A 351 -3.21 9.85 4.53
CA MET A 351 -2.17 10.41 5.42
C MET A 351 -2.73 10.94 6.74
N ALA A 352 -3.73 10.30 7.34
CA ALA A 352 -4.24 10.73 8.64
C ALA A 352 -3.24 10.40 9.76
N TRP A 353 -2.78 9.16 9.84
CA TRP A 353 -1.90 8.70 10.91
C TRP A 353 -0.47 8.52 10.43
N ARG A 354 0.47 9.20 11.13
CA ARG A 354 1.89 8.97 10.93
C ARG A 354 2.32 7.72 11.68
N VAL A 355 3.04 6.83 10.97
CA VAL A 355 3.60 5.60 11.51
C VAL A 355 5.12 5.54 11.33
N ARG A 356 5.77 4.65 12.07
CA ARG A 356 7.14 4.22 11.84
C ARG A 356 7.18 2.74 11.50
N TYR A 357 8.01 2.38 10.53
CA TYR A 357 8.33 0.98 10.27
C TYR A 357 9.53 0.56 11.13
N ALA A 358 9.29 -0.40 12.01
CA ALA A 358 10.32 -1.04 12.83
C ALA A 358 10.68 -2.41 12.27
N ARG A 359 11.94 -2.80 12.46
CA ARG A 359 12.40 -4.11 11.97
C ARG A 359 12.21 -5.20 13.02
N PRO A 360 11.93 -6.45 12.61
CA PRO A 360 11.45 -6.86 11.27
C PRO A 360 9.96 -6.57 11.10
N HIS A 361 9.54 -6.16 9.90
CA HIS A 361 8.16 -6.08 9.39
C HIS A 361 7.08 -5.57 10.38
N ARG A 362 7.37 -4.54 11.19
CA ARG A 362 6.45 -4.00 12.18
C ARG A 362 6.07 -2.57 11.85
N ILE A 363 4.83 -2.22 12.19
CA ILE A 363 4.32 -0.85 12.19
C ILE A 363 4.14 -0.42 13.64
N VAL A 364 4.66 0.76 13.98
CA VAL A 364 4.49 1.43 15.28
C VAL A 364 3.57 2.63 15.08
N ALA A 365 2.51 2.73 15.88
CA ALA A 365 1.57 3.84 15.87
C ALA A 365 0.92 4.03 17.25
N TYR A 366 1.30 5.09 17.93
CA TYR A 366 0.73 5.45 19.23
C TYR A 366 -0.60 6.19 19.11
N LYS A 367 -0.88 6.79 17.95
CA LYS A 367 -2.14 7.47 17.64
C LYS A 367 -2.54 8.51 18.71
N GLU A 368 -3.68 8.34 19.34
CA GLU A 368 -4.16 9.21 20.42
C GLU A 368 -3.27 9.18 21.67
N HIS A 369 -2.45 8.14 21.81
CA HIS A 369 -1.50 8.01 22.91
C HIS A 369 -0.10 8.54 22.57
N VAL A 370 0.01 9.47 21.63
CA VAL A 370 1.25 10.02 21.07
C VAL A 370 2.23 10.53 22.13
N ALA A 371 1.75 11.05 23.26
CA ALA A 371 2.58 11.48 24.39
C ALA A 371 3.38 10.32 25.04
N ARG A 372 2.99 9.08 24.80
CA ARG A 372 3.67 7.86 25.28
C ARG A 372 4.62 7.25 24.27
N ASP A 373 4.74 7.83 23.06
CA ASP A 373 5.68 7.41 22.04
C ASP A 373 7.11 7.68 22.53
N PRO A 374 8.00 6.70 22.59
CA PRO A 374 9.38 6.92 23.05
C PRO A 374 10.19 7.83 22.12
N ASP A 375 9.80 7.95 20.84
CA ASP A 375 10.43 8.85 19.87
C ASP A 375 9.61 10.14 19.73
N GLN A 376 9.93 11.13 20.56
CA GLN A 376 9.28 12.43 20.53
C GLN A 376 9.79 13.38 19.44
N HIS A 377 10.87 13.02 18.74
CA HIS A 377 11.35 13.79 17.57
C HIS A 377 10.47 13.56 16.35
N LEU A 378 9.97 12.33 16.17
CA LEU A 378 9.06 11.96 15.09
C LEU A 378 7.92 11.07 15.63
N PRO A 379 7.06 11.62 16.50
CA PRO A 379 6.03 10.83 17.18
C PRO A 379 4.98 10.32 16.20
N THR A 380 4.42 9.15 16.47
CA THR A 380 3.43 8.46 15.65
C THR A 380 2.01 8.81 16.09
N GLY A 381 1.55 10.00 15.74
CA GLY A 381 0.20 10.50 15.92
C GLY A 381 -0.44 10.91 14.60
N LEU A 382 -1.38 11.84 14.65
CA LEU A 382 -1.89 12.48 13.44
C LEU A 382 -0.77 13.25 12.72
N PHE A 383 -0.78 13.25 11.40
CA PHE A 383 0.00 14.23 10.66
C PHE A 383 -0.51 15.63 11.03
N PRO A 384 0.37 16.61 11.33
CA PRO A 384 -0.04 17.93 11.83
C PRO A 384 -1.02 18.67 10.93
N LEU A 385 -0.88 18.49 9.61
CA LEU A 385 -1.75 19.11 8.59
C LEU A 385 -2.52 18.07 7.77
N GLY A 386 -2.54 16.82 8.24
CA GLY A 386 -3.08 15.70 7.46
C GLY A 386 -2.37 15.52 6.13
N GLY A 387 -3.06 14.99 5.13
CA GLY A 387 -2.57 14.85 3.76
C GLY A 387 -2.57 16.14 2.93
N ALA A 388 -3.31 17.18 3.35
CA ALA A 388 -3.62 18.35 2.52
C ALA A 388 -2.43 19.02 1.82
N PRO A 389 -1.23 19.17 2.41
CA PRO A 389 -0.10 19.78 1.71
C PRO A 389 0.36 19.02 0.47
N ILE A 390 -0.02 17.75 0.35
CA ILE A 390 0.36 16.87 -0.76
C ILE A 390 -0.86 16.50 -1.60
N THR A 391 -1.94 16.05 -0.97
CA THR A 391 -3.13 15.52 -1.65
C THR A 391 -4.14 16.61 -2.06
N GLY A 392 -4.06 17.80 -1.46
CA GLY A 392 -5.07 18.86 -1.58
C GLY A 392 -6.24 18.71 -0.62
N THR A 393 -6.35 17.61 0.11
CA THR A 393 -7.45 17.31 1.03
C THR A 393 -6.96 16.73 2.35
N SER A 394 -7.77 16.82 3.40
CA SER A 394 -7.53 16.22 4.71
C SER A 394 -8.77 15.52 5.22
N TRP A 395 -8.55 14.46 5.97
CA TRP A 395 -9.60 13.76 6.71
C TRP A 395 -10.29 14.66 7.71
N GLN A 396 -11.61 14.64 7.72
CA GLN A 396 -12.42 15.50 8.58
C GLN A 396 -13.04 14.76 9.79
N ARG A 397 -12.56 13.56 10.10
CA ARG A 397 -13.07 12.71 11.19
C ARG A 397 -14.55 12.35 11.03
N CYS A 398 -15.02 12.26 9.79
CA CYS A 398 -16.37 11.81 9.46
C CYS A 398 -16.31 10.42 8.86
N VAL A 399 -17.01 9.49 9.49
CA VAL A 399 -17.31 8.14 9.01
C VAL A 399 -18.81 8.08 8.75
N THR A 400 -19.25 7.59 7.61
CA THR A 400 -20.69 7.46 7.33
C THR A 400 -21.37 6.46 8.27
N PRO A 401 -22.68 6.53 8.47
CA PRO A 401 -23.44 5.57 9.27
C PRO A 401 -23.25 4.13 8.77
N ARG A 402 -23.44 3.18 9.67
CA ARG A 402 -23.38 1.75 9.39
C ARG A 402 -24.76 1.16 9.10
N TYR A 403 -24.78 0.03 8.42
CA TYR A 403 -25.96 -0.84 8.33
C TYR A 403 -26.02 -1.71 9.60
N PRO A 404 -26.94 -1.46 10.56
CA PRO A 404 -26.97 -2.21 11.83
C PRO A 404 -27.21 -3.71 11.62
N ALA A 405 -28.06 -4.06 10.64
CA ALA A 405 -28.45 -5.44 10.34
C ALA A 405 -27.38 -6.25 9.59
N LEU A 406 -26.36 -5.59 9.00
CA LEU A 406 -25.37 -6.26 8.15
C LEU A 406 -23.99 -6.40 8.83
N GLY A 407 -23.86 -5.96 10.08
CA GLY A 407 -22.64 -6.07 10.88
C GLY A 407 -21.81 -4.80 10.93
N HIS A 408 -20.79 -4.81 11.78
CA HIS A 408 -20.03 -3.60 12.19
C HIS A 408 -19.14 -2.98 11.09
N ALA A 409 -18.98 -3.63 9.94
CA ALA A 409 -18.05 -3.18 8.90
C ALA A 409 -18.74 -2.78 7.58
N VAL A 410 -20.08 -2.71 7.56
CA VAL A 410 -20.85 -2.30 6.37
C VAL A 410 -21.38 -0.88 6.58
N TYR A 411 -20.98 0.02 5.71
CA TYR A 411 -21.27 1.44 5.80
C TYR A 411 -22.15 1.91 4.65
N HIS A 412 -22.88 3.03 4.86
CA HIS A 412 -23.62 3.71 3.82
C HIS A 412 -22.68 4.46 2.88
N TYR A 413 -23.02 4.44 1.57
CA TYR A 413 -22.39 5.27 0.54
C TYR A 413 -23.45 6.16 -0.11
N TYR A 414 -23.07 7.39 -0.40
CA TYR A 414 -23.97 8.44 -0.88
C TYR A 414 -23.58 8.89 -2.29
N ALA A 415 -24.40 9.78 -2.87
CA ALA A 415 -24.15 10.27 -4.20
C ALA A 415 -23.01 11.28 -4.26
N TRP A 416 -22.12 11.10 -5.23
CA TRP A 416 -21.17 12.11 -5.68
C TRP A 416 -21.84 13.02 -6.73
N ARG A 417 -21.54 14.31 -6.71
CA ARG A 417 -22.02 15.31 -7.65
C ARG A 417 -20.86 16.11 -8.21
N PRO A 418 -20.86 16.41 -9.54
CA PRO A 418 -19.86 17.32 -10.09
C PRO A 418 -20.08 18.75 -9.58
N GLY A 419 -19.02 19.56 -9.61
CA GLY A 419 -19.11 20.99 -9.38
C GLY A 419 -19.97 21.68 -10.45
N LEU A 420 -20.63 22.77 -10.10
CA LEU A 420 -21.58 23.44 -10.98
C LEU A 420 -20.95 23.94 -12.30
N SER A 421 -19.68 24.34 -12.27
CA SER A 421 -18.95 24.86 -13.43
C SER A 421 -18.41 23.77 -14.37
N LEU A 422 -18.39 22.51 -13.96
CA LEU A 422 -17.78 21.39 -14.71
C LEU A 422 -16.35 21.70 -15.20
N GLN A 423 -15.54 22.28 -14.34
CA GLN A 423 -14.16 22.66 -14.64
C GLN A 423 -13.15 21.72 -13.95
N PRO A 424 -12.00 21.47 -14.59
CA PRO A 424 -11.62 21.91 -15.95
C PRO A 424 -12.36 21.13 -17.05
N ALA A 425 -12.69 21.78 -18.15
CA ALA A 425 -13.52 21.19 -19.21
C ALA A 425 -12.97 19.85 -19.75
N TRP A 426 -11.64 19.70 -19.86
CA TRP A 426 -11.03 18.46 -20.35
C TRP A 426 -11.36 17.24 -19.48
N LEU A 427 -11.52 17.44 -18.16
CA LEU A 427 -11.83 16.35 -17.22
C LEU A 427 -13.25 15.82 -17.43
N PHE A 428 -14.20 16.69 -17.76
CA PHE A 428 -15.60 16.36 -17.97
C PHE A 428 -15.95 16.05 -19.44
N ALA A 429 -15.00 16.14 -20.36
CA ALA A 429 -15.23 15.91 -21.79
C ALA A 429 -15.78 14.49 -22.05
N GLY A 430 -16.92 14.41 -22.72
CA GLY A 430 -17.57 13.14 -23.11
C GLY A 430 -18.11 12.30 -21.95
N THR A 431 -18.19 12.83 -20.73
CA THR A 431 -18.73 12.11 -19.57
C THR A 431 -20.25 12.05 -19.56
N GLY A 432 -20.95 13.01 -20.22
CA GLY A 432 -22.38 13.17 -20.09
C GLY A 432 -22.83 13.73 -18.73
N LEU A 433 -21.90 14.14 -17.87
CA LEU A 433 -22.22 14.82 -16.60
C LEU A 433 -22.63 16.27 -16.89
N VAL A 434 -23.67 16.72 -16.22
CA VAL A 434 -24.16 18.10 -16.24
C VAL A 434 -24.32 18.60 -14.81
N ALA A 435 -24.48 19.91 -14.62
CA ALA A 435 -24.82 20.48 -13.31
C ALA A 435 -26.07 19.76 -12.74
N GLY A 436 -26.01 19.31 -11.49
CA GLY A 436 -27.08 18.54 -10.86
C GLY A 436 -27.01 17.01 -11.06
N SER A 437 -26.13 16.50 -11.95
CA SER A 437 -25.91 15.05 -12.08
C SER A 437 -25.53 14.40 -10.73
N GLN A 438 -25.88 13.13 -10.57
CA GLN A 438 -25.53 12.32 -9.40
C GLN A 438 -24.93 10.99 -9.86
N VAL A 439 -23.86 10.58 -9.20
CA VAL A 439 -23.26 9.23 -9.28
C VAL A 439 -23.45 8.58 -7.90
N ASN A 440 -24.38 7.64 -7.81
CA ASN A 440 -24.78 7.05 -6.53
C ASN A 440 -23.73 6.06 -6.00
N GLY A 441 -23.66 5.92 -4.67
CA GLY A 441 -22.83 4.90 -4.01
C GLY A 441 -21.32 5.17 -4.03
N ILE A 442 -20.90 6.42 -4.19
CA ILE A 442 -19.48 6.81 -4.33
C ILE A 442 -18.95 7.50 -3.07
N VAL A 443 -19.75 8.34 -2.41
CA VAL A 443 -19.31 9.11 -1.24
C VAL A 443 -19.45 8.29 0.03
N GLY A 444 -18.34 7.85 0.60
CA GLY A 444 -18.26 7.01 1.81
C GLY A 444 -16.99 6.14 1.79
N TYR A 445 -16.69 5.39 2.85
CA TYR A 445 -17.31 5.61 4.16
C TYR A 445 -16.53 6.63 4.99
N GLU A 446 -15.30 6.98 4.64
CA GLU A 446 -14.54 8.09 5.18
C GLU A 446 -14.40 9.20 4.15
N LEU A 447 -14.24 10.44 4.62
CA LEU A 447 -14.37 11.62 3.80
C LEU A 447 -13.20 12.57 4.01
N ASP A 448 -12.65 13.06 2.90
CA ASP A 448 -11.65 14.12 2.90
C ASP A 448 -12.22 15.38 2.24
N ARG A 449 -11.74 16.54 2.69
CA ARG A 449 -12.07 17.84 2.12
C ARG A 449 -10.87 18.77 2.14
N THR A 450 -10.98 19.89 1.45
CA THR A 450 -9.99 20.97 1.51
C THR A 450 -9.86 21.52 2.94
N SER A 451 -8.70 22.02 3.27
CA SER A 451 -8.36 22.70 4.52
C SER A 451 -7.49 23.93 4.24
N ILE A 452 -7.18 24.68 5.29
CA ILE A 452 -6.25 25.82 5.19
C ILE A 452 -4.85 25.41 4.68
N ALA A 453 -4.50 24.14 4.81
CA ALA A 453 -3.21 23.59 4.37
C ALA A 453 -3.24 23.06 2.93
N SER A 454 -4.38 23.14 2.24
CA SER A 454 -4.47 22.76 0.83
C SER A 454 -3.66 23.74 -0.02
N PRO A 455 -2.91 23.27 -1.05
CA PRO A 455 -2.13 24.13 -1.92
C PRO A 455 -2.99 25.21 -2.59
N LEU A 456 -2.40 26.38 -2.80
CA LEU A 456 -3.06 27.47 -3.55
C LEU A 456 -3.46 26.98 -4.95
N GLY A 457 -4.63 27.41 -5.41
CA GLY A 457 -5.18 26.97 -6.70
C GLY A 457 -5.86 25.60 -6.66
N THR A 458 -6.00 24.96 -5.47
CA THR A 458 -6.79 23.73 -5.34
C THR A 458 -8.26 24.01 -5.70
N GLN A 459 -8.74 23.36 -6.75
CA GLN A 459 -10.11 23.45 -7.24
C GLN A 459 -10.93 22.26 -6.73
N VAL A 460 -12.14 22.52 -6.23
CA VAL A 460 -13.12 21.47 -5.91
C VAL A 460 -13.91 21.17 -7.19
N ILE A 461 -13.72 19.96 -7.73
CA ILE A 461 -14.36 19.54 -8.99
C ILE A 461 -15.68 18.79 -8.78
N GLY A 462 -15.96 18.39 -7.55
CA GLY A 462 -17.17 17.66 -7.16
C GLY A 462 -17.10 17.16 -5.73
N GLY A 463 -18.12 16.44 -5.32
CA GLY A 463 -18.18 15.87 -3.97
C GLY A 463 -19.58 15.48 -3.54
N GLY A 464 -19.78 15.34 -2.23
CA GLY A 464 -21.10 15.05 -1.65
C GLY A 464 -21.11 15.26 -0.14
N SER A 465 -22.30 15.33 0.42
CA SER A 465 -22.53 15.48 1.87
C SER A 465 -23.19 14.24 2.43
N THR A 466 -22.84 13.88 3.66
CA THR A 466 -23.39 12.70 4.35
C THR A 466 -23.56 12.97 5.83
N PRO A 467 -24.50 12.31 6.51
CA PRO A 467 -24.45 12.22 7.96
C PRO A 467 -23.13 11.56 8.42
N CYS A 468 -22.63 11.92 9.60
CA CYS A 468 -21.50 11.25 10.22
C CYS A 468 -21.94 10.33 11.35
N LEU A 469 -21.31 9.18 11.49
CA LEU A 469 -21.54 8.25 12.59
C LEU A 469 -21.28 8.95 13.93
N GLY A 470 -22.25 8.86 14.84
CA GLY A 470 -22.18 9.54 16.15
C GLY A 470 -22.50 11.05 16.09
N GLY A 471 -22.90 11.59 14.93
CA GLY A 471 -23.36 12.97 14.78
C GLY A 471 -22.30 14.05 15.05
N ARG A 472 -21.01 13.71 14.94
CA ARG A 472 -19.90 14.66 15.15
C ARG A 472 -18.80 14.52 14.10
N PRO A 473 -18.71 15.45 13.13
CA PRO A 473 -19.67 16.55 12.85
C PRO A 473 -21.04 15.98 12.46
N ALA A 474 -22.10 16.78 12.56
CA ALA A 474 -23.45 16.34 12.17
C ALA A 474 -23.50 15.99 10.67
N LEU A 475 -22.79 16.77 9.85
CA LEU A 475 -22.69 16.61 8.40
C LEU A 475 -21.22 16.57 7.98
N GLY A 476 -20.83 15.52 7.28
CA GLY A 476 -19.55 15.39 6.58
C GLY A 476 -19.65 15.85 5.13
N VAL A 477 -18.56 16.36 4.60
CA VAL A 477 -18.46 16.82 3.21
C VAL A 477 -17.25 16.15 2.55
N SER A 478 -17.48 15.36 1.52
CA SER A 478 -16.43 14.85 0.63
C SER A 478 -16.19 15.87 -0.48
N GLN A 479 -14.92 16.17 -0.76
CA GLN A 479 -14.55 17.04 -1.88
C GLN A 479 -13.51 16.34 -2.75
N SER A 480 -13.87 16.11 -4.01
CA SER A 480 -12.89 15.73 -5.03
C SER A 480 -12.19 16.98 -5.53
N THR A 481 -10.86 16.96 -5.54
CA THR A 481 -10.06 18.15 -5.84
C THR A 481 -9.03 17.91 -6.93
N LEU A 482 -8.64 18.97 -7.59
CA LEU A 482 -7.55 19.02 -8.57
C LEU A 482 -6.73 20.28 -8.36
N TYR A 483 -5.40 20.16 -8.35
CA TYR A 483 -4.50 21.31 -8.43
C TYR A 483 -3.28 20.98 -9.27
N GLN A 484 -2.58 22.02 -9.73
CA GLN A 484 -1.29 21.90 -10.39
C GLN A 484 -0.19 22.43 -9.46
N ALA A 485 0.82 21.61 -9.20
CA ALA A 485 1.98 21.99 -8.42
C ALA A 485 2.88 22.96 -9.24
N PRO A 486 3.78 23.73 -8.59
CA PRO A 486 4.73 24.60 -9.31
C PRO A 486 5.64 23.85 -10.31
N SER A 487 5.87 22.57 -10.12
CA SER A 487 6.59 21.70 -11.06
C SER A 487 5.82 21.36 -12.33
N GLY A 488 4.54 21.75 -12.42
CA GLY A 488 3.64 21.35 -13.49
C GLY A 488 2.86 20.06 -13.19
N ALA A 489 3.24 19.29 -12.17
CA ALA A 489 2.55 18.06 -11.79
C ALA A 489 1.09 18.33 -11.42
N LEU A 490 0.19 17.52 -11.96
CA LEU A 490 -1.21 17.50 -11.57
C LEU A 490 -1.39 16.62 -10.34
N VAL A 491 -2.19 17.09 -9.40
CA VAL A 491 -2.57 16.30 -8.23
C VAL A 491 -4.08 16.25 -8.12
N PHE A 492 -4.62 15.04 -8.12
CA PHE A 492 -6.04 14.75 -7.96
C PHE A 492 -6.30 13.98 -6.67
N SER A 493 -7.36 14.34 -5.96
CA SER A 493 -7.88 13.57 -4.82
C SER A 493 -9.37 13.34 -5.00
N SER A 494 -9.83 12.09 -4.85
CA SER A 494 -11.26 11.76 -4.90
C SER A 494 -12.02 12.24 -3.66
N GLY A 495 -11.33 12.37 -2.52
CA GLY A 495 -11.92 12.73 -1.23
C GLY A 495 -12.90 11.69 -0.67
N THR A 496 -12.93 10.49 -1.24
CA THR A 496 -13.83 9.39 -0.86
C THR A 496 -13.19 8.05 -1.16
N MET A 497 -13.52 7.03 -0.37
CA MET A 497 -13.07 5.66 -0.59
C MET A 497 -13.88 4.93 -1.66
N GLY A 498 -15.10 5.36 -1.95
CA GLY A 498 -16.00 4.65 -2.85
C GLY A 498 -15.78 4.92 -4.34
N TRP A 499 -14.79 5.74 -4.72
CA TRP A 499 -14.54 6.06 -6.13
C TRP A 499 -14.34 4.83 -6.98
N GLU A 500 -13.51 3.90 -6.52
CA GLU A 500 -13.18 2.66 -7.23
C GLU A 500 -14.38 1.72 -7.43
N LEU A 501 -15.39 1.79 -6.53
CA LEU A 501 -16.62 1.00 -6.64
C LEU A 501 -17.45 1.40 -7.86
N GLY A 502 -17.36 2.65 -8.28
CA GLY A 502 -17.99 3.15 -9.50
C GLY A 502 -17.25 2.82 -10.79
N LEU A 503 -16.00 2.33 -10.70
CA LEU A 503 -15.17 2.00 -11.86
C LEU A 503 -15.22 0.52 -12.23
N SER A 504 -15.31 -0.36 -11.25
CA SER A 504 -15.39 -1.80 -11.48
C SER A 504 -16.20 -2.45 -10.36
N PRO A 505 -17.24 -3.25 -10.66
CA PRO A 505 -18.00 -3.92 -9.62
C PRO A 505 -17.13 -4.94 -8.91
N VAL A 506 -17.12 -4.86 -7.59
CA VAL A 506 -16.67 -5.91 -6.68
C VAL A 506 -17.88 -6.48 -5.97
N LEU A 507 -17.75 -7.68 -5.42
CA LEU A 507 -18.77 -8.25 -4.54
C LEU A 507 -19.04 -7.23 -3.43
N ALA A 508 -20.27 -6.72 -3.40
CA ALA A 508 -20.67 -5.49 -2.74
C ALA A 508 -20.21 -5.41 -1.29
N ALA A 509 -19.32 -4.45 -1.02
CA ALA A 509 -18.96 -4.05 0.34
C ALA A 509 -20.14 -3.34 1.06
N SER A 510 -21.17 -2.94 0.34
CA SER A 510 -22.35 -2.22 0.83
C SER A 510 -23.53 -2.40 -0.14
N PRO A 511 -24.80 -2.41 0.36
CA PRO A 511 -25.98 -2.34 -0.48
C PRO A 511 -26.05 -1.11 -1.38
N ASP A 512 -25.47 0.01 -0.96
CA ASP A 512 -25.45 1.26 -1.71
C ASP A 512 -24.40 1.27 -2.83
N ALA A 513 -23.39 0.39 -2.76
CA ALA A 513 -22.32 0.36 -3.75
C ALA A 513 -22.86 0.05 -5.15
N PRO A 514 -22.35 0.70 -6.21
CA PRO A 514 -22.77 0.44 -7.57
C PRO A 514 -22.62 -1.04 -7.94
N ARG A 515 -23.65 -1.62 -8.53
CA ARG A 515 -23.61 -3.01 -9.01
C ARG A 515 -22.96 -3.16 -10.38
N ARG A 516 -22.79 -2.03 -11.08
CA ARG A 516 -22.15 -1.92 -12.40
C ARG A 516 -21.30 -0.66 -12.42
N PRO A 517 -20.24 -0.59 -13.26
CA PRO A 517 -19.52 0.64 -13.47
C PRO A 517 -20.46 1.77 -13.90
N ASP A 518 -20.27 2.97 -13.35
CA ASP A 518 -20.96 4.15 -13.88
C ASP A 518 -20.12 4.69 -15.07
N PRO A 519 -20.65 4.66 -16.30
CA PRO A 519 -19.87 5.03 -17.48
C PRO A 519 -19.41 6.49 -17.45
N ARG A 520 -20.12 7.36 -16.74
CA ARG A 520 -19.77 8.77 -16.57
C ARG A 520 -18.54 8.93 -15.69
N LEU A 521 -18.47 8.18 -14.57
CA LEU A 521 -17.33 8.18 -13.66
C LEU A 521 -16.12 7.47 -14.29
N VAL A 522 -16.36 6.38 -15.02
CA VAL A 522 -15.35 5.68 -15.82
C VAL A 522 -14.70 6.66 -16.79
N ARG A 523 -15.49 7.37 -17.61
CA ARG A 523 -14.96 8.34 -18.59
C ARG A 523 -14.22 9.49 -17.93
N LEU A 524 -14.71 10.03 -16.81
CA LEU A 524 -14.01 11.07 -16.05
C LEU A 524 -12.64 10.58 -15.58
N THR A 525 -12.57 9.35 -15.07
CA THR A 525 -11.31 8.75 -14.61
C THR A 525 -10.37 8.45 -15.78
N GLU A 526 -10.89 8.00 -16.93
CA GLU A 526 -10.11 7.84 -18.17
C GLU A 526 -9.50 9.18 -18.64
N ASN A 527 -10.28 10.26 -18.63
CA ASN A 527 -9.80 11.60 -18.99
C ASN A 527 -8.67 12.05 -18.05
N LEU A 528 -8.85 11.82 -16.73
CA LEU A 528 -7.83 12.11 -15.73
C LEU A 528 -6.53 11.34 -16.02
N PHE A 529 -6.63 10.03 -16.20
CA PHE A 529 -5.46 9.17 -16.45
C PHE A 529 -4.80 9.50 -17.79
N ALA A 530 -5.57 9.72 -18.85
CA ALA A 530 -5.04 10.16 -20.14
C ALA A 530 -4.21 11.44 -19.99
N ARG A 531 -4.72 12.43 -19.25
CA ARG A 531 -4.01 13.70 -19.01
C ARG A 531 -2.74 13.49 -18.18
N MET A 532 -2.82 12.74 -17.09
CA MET A 532 -1.69 12.50 -16.18
C MET A 532 -0.62 11.58 -16.78
N LEU A 533 -0.99 10.65 -17.64
CA LEU A 533 -0.05 9.73 -18.29
C LEU A 533 0.56 10.28 -19.57
N SER A 534 -0.08 11.28 -20.23
CA SER A 534 0.46 11.94 -21.43
C SER A 534 1.49 13.02 -21.09
N HIS A 535 1.36 13.69 -19.95
CA HIS A 535 2.24 14.74 -19.47
C HIS A 535 3.07 14.21 -18.31
N GLY A 536 4.27 13.77 -18.60
CA GLY A 536 5.33 13.56 -17.65
C GLY A 536 6.54 14.31 -18.18
N GLY A 537 7.03 15.27 -17.38
CA GLY A 537 8.06 16.21 -17.74
C GLY A 537 9.37 15.59 -18.20
#